data_091d2c6c967cb6731e7c0ed46dfae66d
#
_entry.id   091d2c6c967cb6731e7c0ed46dfae66d
#
_cell.length_a   1.000
_cell.length_b   1.000
_cell.length_c   1.000
_cell.angle_alpha   90.00
_cell.angle_beta   90.00
_cell.angle_gamma   90.00
#
_symmetry.space_group_name_H-M   'P 1'
#
loop_
_entity.id
_entity.type
_entity.pdbx_description
1 polymer ?
#
loop_
_entity_poly.entity_id
_entity_poly.type
_entity_poly.pdbx_seq_one_letter_code
_entity_poly.pdbx_strand_id
1 'polypeptide(L)'
;MTKGYAEFELDLPKALLRELTHVLESLPPAPLTAEAVAELPRRQGVYQLLLGDEDDHEVIYIGKTDAASGLRERLQKHHKKVQHRHGLAPERVLFRAVRVFVFTAVDLEALLIGAEKQRAKALWNGSGFGAKDPGKERDTTRYKPEHFDTWYPIDIDRPLDEDFPTEGSAAALVQALKRQLPYVFRAQGADEGSGSHDDLLATPIVLEGPLTARAALSQILERLPAGWHATKLPSHVIMYKNDDRKFPSGELIGASR
;
A
#
# COMPACT_ATOMS: atom_id res chain seq x y z
N MET A 1 -5.12 -57.96 11.77
CA MET A 1 -4.37 -57.13 10.81
C MET A 1 -3.78 -58.06 9.78
N THR A 2 -4.07 -57.81 8.50
CA THR A 2 -3.51 -58.61 7.40
C THR A 2 -2.04 -58.22 7.23
N LYS A 3 -1.12 -59.19 7.26
CA LYS A 3 0.31 -58.92 7.11
C LYS A 3 0.55 -58.34 5.69
N GLY A 4 1.29 -57.24 5.60
CA GLY A 4 1.64 -56.61 4.31
C GLY A 4 0.59 -55.69 3.72
N TYR A 5 -0.50 -55.35 4.45
CA TYR A 5 -1.54 -54.41 3.99
C TYR A 5 -1.80 -53.33 5.04
N ALA A 6 -1.92 -52.08 4.55
CA ALA A 6 -2.36 -50.93 5.35
C ALA A 6 -3.18 -49.99 4.45
N GLU A 7 -4.18 -49.37 5.03
CA GLU A 7 -4.91 -48.27 4.37
C GLU A 7 -4.17 -46.95 4.65
N PHE A 8 -4.03 -46.14 3.63
CA PHE A 8 -3.41 -44.82 3.72
C PHE A 8 -4.31 -43.78 3.08
N GLU A 9 -4.69 -42.78 3.86
CA GLU A 9 -5.42 -41.61 3.40
C GLU A 9 -4.50 -40.40 3.44
N LEU A 10 -4.34 -39.75 2.28
CA LEU A 10 -3.55 -38.52 2.14
C LEU A 10 -4.47 -37.30 2.20
N ASP A 11 -4.38 -36.52 3.27
CA ASP A 11 -4.90 -35.16 3.33
C ASP A 11 -3.95 -34.24 2.54
N LEU A 12 -4.19 -34.15 1.22
CA LEU A 12 -3.35 -33.38 0.31
C LEU A 12 -3.25 -31.89 0.68
N PRO A 13 -4.34 -31.16 1.02
CA PRO A 13 -4.26 -29.78 1.50
C PRO A 13 -3.34 -29.61 2.68
N LYS A 14 -3.45 -30.49 3.68
CA LYS A 14 -2.62 -30.43 4.90
C LYS A 14 -1.16 -30.78 4.63
N ALA A 15 -0.90 -31.72 3.74
CA ALA A 15 0.47 -32.04 3.32
C ALA A 15 1.13 -30.89 2.58
N LEU A 16 0.43 -30.26 1.64
CA LEU A 16 0.91 -29.09 0.91
C LEU A 16 1.16 -27.89 1.84
N LEU A 17 0.26 -27.65 2.79
CA LEU A 17 0.43 -26.58 3.79
C LEU A 17 1.71 -26.80 4.59
N ARG A 18 1.95 -28.03 5.08
CA ARG A 18 3.13 -28.35 5.86
C ARG A 18 4.42 -28.11 5.06
N GLU A 19 4.49 -28.61 3.84
CA GLU A 19 5.68 -28.46 2.98
C GLU A 19 5.92 -26.99 2.62
N LEU A 20 4.87 -26.24 2.26
CA LEU A 20 5.00 -24.84 1.93
C LEU A 20 5.41 -23.99 3.14
N THR A 21 4.86 -24.27 4.32
CA THR A 21 5.26 -23.62 5.57
C THR A 21 6.73 -23.92 5.87
N HIS A 22 7.15 -25.16 5.76
CA HIS A 22 8.55 -25.55 5.99
C HIS A 22 9.50 -24.83 5.02
N VAL A 23 9.17 -24.74 3.73
CA VAL A 23 9.97 -24.01 2.75
C VAL A 23 10.04 -22.52 3.10
N LEU A 24 8.91 -21.87 3.41
CA LEU A 24 8.87 -20.45 3.79
C LEU A 24 9.70 -20.18 5.06
N GLU A 25 9.56 -21.01 6.09
CA GLU A 25 10.28 -20.85 7.36
C GLU A 25 11.80 -21.11 7.22
N SER A 26 12.21 -21.95 6.26
CA SER A 26 13.64 -22.22 5.99
C SER A 26 14.34 -21.12 5.21
N LEU A 27 13.59 -20.22 4.55
CA LEU A 27 14.16 -19.10 3.82
C LEU A 27 14.58 -17.97 4.77
N PRO A 28 15.81 -17.45 4.67
CA PRO A 28 16.14 -16.19 5.34
C PRO A 28 15.23 -15.08 4.82
N PRO A 29 14.71 -14.20 5.69
CA PRO A 29 13.92 -13.08 5.24
C PRO A 29 14.81 -12.06 4.51
N ALA A 30 14.25 -11.38 3.53
CA ALA A 30 14.90 -10.28 2.84
C ALA A 30 14.18 -8.95 3.10
N PRO A 31 14.89 -7.81 3.19
CA PRO A 31 14.24 -6.51 3.34
C PRO A 31 13.36 -6.18 2.13
N LEU A 32 12.19 -5.58 2.39
CA LEU A 32 11.24 -5.20 1.34
C LEU A 32 11.70 -3.90 0.68
N THR A 33 12.80 -3.97 -0.10
CA THR A 33 13.34 -2.84 -0.86
C THR A 33 13.03 -2.95 -2.34
N ALA A 34 13.18 -1.83 -3.07
CA ALA A 34 12.97 -1.81 -4.52
C ALA A 34 13.96 -2.76 -5.25
N GLU A 35 15.22 -2.80 -4.80
CA GLU A 35 16.30 -3.62 -5.35
C GLU A 35 16.00 -5.10 -5.14
N ALA A 36 15.75 -5.51 -3.90
CA ALA A 36 15.48 -6.91 -3.56
C ALA A 36 14.23 -7.43 -4.31
N VAL A 37 13.20 -6.61 -4.43
CA VAL A 37 11.98 -6.97 -5.16
C VAL A 37 12.20 -7.03 -6.67
N ALA A 38 13.13 -6.22 -7.24
CA ALA A 38 13.45 -6.24 -8.66
C ALA A 38 14.07 -7.56 -9.13
N GLU A 39 14.74 -8.29 -8.22
CA GLU A 39 15.33 -9.61 -8.49
C GLU A 39 14.29 -10.74 -8.58
N LEU A 40 13.09 -10.52 -8.09
CA LEU A 40 12.06 -11.54 -8.08
C LEU A 40 11.50 -11.82 -9.49
N PRO A 41 11.07 -13.07 -9.76
CA PRO A 41 10.48 -13.41 -11.04
C PRO A 41 9.06 -12.78 -11.17
N ARG A 42 8.70 -12.41 -12.39
CA ARG A 42 7.31 -12.06 -12.75
C ARG A 42 6.49 -13.34 -12.95
N ARG A 43 6.38 -14.13 -11.91
CA ARG A 43 5.72 -15.44 -11.93
C ARG A 43 4.86 -15.58 -10.67
N GLN A 44 3.84 -16.42 -10.76
CA GLN A 44 2.96 -16.74 -9.65
C GLN A 44 3.70 -17.37 -8.47
N GLY A 45 3.23 -17.09 -7.27
CA GLY A 45 3.81 -17.62 -6.04
C GLY A 45 3.03 -17.21 -4.81
N VAL A 46 3.56 -17.63 -3.67
CA VAL A 46 3.09 -17.28 -2.34
C VAL A 46 4.18 -16.50 -1.62
N TYR A 47 3.81 -15.57 -0.78
CA TYR A 47 4.74 -14.75 -0.03
C TYR A 47 4.20 -14.40 1.35
N GLN A 48 5.12 -14.09 2.24
CA GLN A 48 4.86 -13.52 3.56
C GLN A 48 5.50 -12.14 3.64
N LEU A 49 4.84 -11.22 4.33
CA LEU A 49 5.49 -10.03 4.87
C LEU A 49 5.70 -10.24 6.35
N LEU A 50 6.85 -9.77 6.82
CA LEU A 50 7.26 -9.90 8.20
C LEU A 50 7.61 -8.51 8.75
N LEU A 51 7.42 -8.32 10.03
CA LEU A 51 7.79 -7.10 10.73
C LEU A 51 8.78 -7.44 11.83
N GLY A 52 9.94 -6.83 11.79
CA GLY A 52 11.02 -7.05 12.75
C GLY A 52 12.38 -6.97 12.09
N ASP A 53 13.31 -7.74 12.62
CA ASP A 53 14.67 -7.89 12.13
C ASP A 53 14.85 -9.30 11.54
N GLU A 54 16.02 -9.61 11.00
CA GLU A 54 16.29 -10.94 10.41
C GLU A 54 16.12 -12.08 11.41
N ASP A 55 16.52 -11.88 12.67
CA ASP A 55 16.52 -12.90 13.70
C ASP A 55 15.23 -12.89 14.57
N ASP A 56 14.56 -11.73 14.66
CA ASP A 56 13.34 -11.54 15.46
C ASP A 56 12.26 -10.80 14.66
N HIS A 57 11.36 -11.57 14.10
CA HIS A 57 10.29 -11.05 13.24
C HIS A 57 9.00 -11.85 13.38
N GLU A 58 7.90 -11.17 13.08
CA GLU A 58 6.57 -11.77 13.07
C GLU A 58 5.98 -11.75 11.65
N VAL A 59 5.26 -12.81 11.29
CA VAL A 59 4.46 -12.85 10.05
C VAL A 59 3.24 -11.95 10.22
N ILE A 60 3.15 -10.88 9.43
CA ILE A 60 2.08 -9.88 9.52
C ILE A 60 1.11 -9.96 8.35
N TYR A 61 1.53 -10.52 7.21
CA TYR A 61 0.70 -10.66 6.02
C TYR A 61 1.12 -11.87 5.19
N ILE A 62 0.13 -12.57 4.64
CA ILE A 62 0.34 -13.66 3.66
C ILE A 62 -0.45 -13.31 2.40
N GLY A 63 0.16 -13.55 1.25
CA GLY A 63 -0.50 -13.32 -0.03
C GLY A 63 -0.08 -14.33 -1.10
N LYS A 64 -0.93 -14.45 -2.09
CA LYS A 64 -0.62 -15.15 -3.35
C LYS A 64 -0.65 -14.19 -4.52
N THR A 65 -0.03 -14.59 -5.60
CA THR A 65 -0.09 -13.89 -6.88
C THR A 65 -0.66 -14.82 -7.94
N ASP A 66 -1.37 -14.24 -8.87
CA ASP A 66 -1.79 -14.92 -10.09
C ASP A 66 -0.68 -14.86 -11.17
N ALA A 67 -0.93 -15.51 -12.31
CA ALA A 67 0.00 -15.54 -13.43
C ALA A 67 0.16 -14.15 -14.10
N ALA A 68 -0.82 -13.26 -13.97
CA ALA A 68 -0.82 -11.96 -14.62
C ALA A 68 0.03 -10.93 -13.85
N SER A 69 -0.06 -10.90 -12.51
CA SER A 69 0.64 -9.89 -11.70
C SER A 69 1.99 -10.35 -11.15
N GLY A 70 2.21 -11.64 -10.93
CA GLY A 70 3.47 -12.19 -10.46
C GLY A 70 3.97 -11.66 -9.09
N LEU A 71 5.01 -12.30 -8.55
CA LEU A 71 5.59 -11.93 -7.25
C LEU A 71 6.19 -10.53 -7.25
N ARG A 72 6.98 -10.20 -8.28
CA ARG A 72 7.66 -8.89 -8.40
C ARG A 72 6.67 -7.73 -8.31
N GLU A 73 5.67 -7.70 -9.17
CA GLU A 73 4.72 -6.58 -9.21
C GLU A 73 3.89 -6.47 -7.93
N ARG A 74 3.54 -7.61 -7.34
CA ARG A 74 2.78 -7.61 -6.10
C ARG A 74 3.60 -7.05 -4.93
N LEU A 75 4.86 -7.48 -4.80
CA LEU A 75 5.74 -7.00 -3.75
C LEU A 75 6.20 -5.56 -3.98
N GLN A 76 6.35 -5.10 -5.23
CA GLN A 76 6.55 -3.68 -5.53
C GLN A 76 5.38 -2.81 -5.04
N LYS A 77 4.13 -3.28 -5.22
CA LYS A 77 2.96 -2.59 -4.66
C LYS A 77 2.99 -2.55 -3.14
N HIS A 78 3.45 -3.62 -2.48
CA HIS A 78 3.60 -3.63 -1.03
C HIS A 78 4.74 -2.74 -0.56
N HIS A 79 5.88 -2.74 -1.24
CA HIS A 79 6.98 -1.82 -0.97
C HIS A 79 6.49 -0.36 -0.97
N LYS A 80 5.77 0.07 -2.02
CA LYS A 80 5.18 1.42 -2.05
C LYS A 80 4.22 1.70 -0.89
N LYS A 81 3.41 0.71 -0.48
CA LYS A 81 2.41 0.89 0.58
C LYS A 81 3.01 1.11 1.97
N VAL A 82 4.18 0.58 2.24
CA VAL A 82 4.86 0.74 3.54
C VAL A 82 5.68 2.02 3.61
N GLN A 83 5.91 2.69 2.47
CA GLN A 83 6.61 3.98 2.44
C GLN A 83 5.77 5.10 3.02
N HIS A 84 6.44 6.09 3.60
CA HIS A 84 5.81 7.29 4.15
C HIS A 84 4.64 6.99 5.09
N ARG A 85 4.91 6.22 6.14
CA ARG A 85 3.93 5.85 7.17
C ARG A 85 4.38 6.32 8.54
N HIS A 86 3.47 6.93 9.31
CA HIS A 86 3.73 7.19 10.73
C HIS A 86 3.82 5.89 11.51
N GLY A 87 4.82 5.76 12.36
CA GLY A 87 5.00 4.62 13.26
C GLY A 87 5.47 3.32 12.59
N LEU A 88 5.72 3.32 11.28
CA LEU A 88 6.28 2.18 10.55
C LEU A 88 7.62 2.58 9.93
N ALA A 89 8.68 1.89 10.33
CA ALA A 89 9.98 1.97 9.68
C ALA A 89 10.00 0.98 8.50
N PRO A 90 10.06 1.45 7.24
CA PRO A 90 10.01 0.55 6.07
C PRO A 90 11.12 -0.51 6.08
N GLU A 91 12.27 -0.19 6.67
CA GLU A 91 13.43 -1.07 6.80
C GLU A 91 13.16 -2.29 7.67
N ARG A 92 12.16 -2.21 8.56
CA ARG A 92 11.71 -3.32 9.40
C ARG A 92 10.67 -4.21 8.73
N VAL A 93 10.28 -3.90 7.51
CA VAL A 93 9.37 -4.76 6.75
C VAL A 93 10.19 -5.66 5.85
N LEU A 94 10.13 -6.97 6.14
CA LEU A 94 10.83 -8.01 5.42
C LEU A 94 9.83 -8.85 4.62
N PHE A 95 10.35 -9.66 3.71
CA PHE A 95 9.53 -10.63 2.98
C PHE A 95 10.22 -11.97 2.81
N ARG A 96 9.40 -13.01 2.62
CA ARG A 96 9.78 -14.31 2.07
C ARG A 96 8.85 -14.61 0.90
N ALA A 97 9.37 -15.19 -0.16
CA ALA A 97 8.57 -15.51 -1.33
C ALA A 97 8.98 -16.84 -1.95
N VAL A 98 8.00 -17.63 -2.35
CA VAL A 98 8.18 -18.91 -3.00
C VAL A 98 7.44 -18.91 -4.32
N ARG A 99 8.15 -19.20 -5.41
CA ARG A 99 7.52 -19.45 -6.70
C ARG A 99 6.85 -20.83 -6.68
N VAL A 100 5.58 -20.88 -7.05
CA VAL A 100 4.84 -22.14 -7.14
C VAL A 100 4.66 -22.50 -8.60
N PHE A 101 5.17 -23.68 -9.01
CA PHE A 101 5.11 -24.14 -10.39
C PHE A 101 3.78 -24.79 -10.76
N VAL A 102 3.13 -25.41 -9.79
CA VAL A 102 1.84 -26.08 -9.97
C VAL A 102 0.87 -25.55 -8.94
N PHE A 103 -0.14 -24.83 -9.39
CA PHE A 103 -1.29 -24.49 -8.54
C PHE A 103 -2.34 -25.59 -8.70
N THR A 104 -2.63 -26.26 -7.63
CA THR A 104 -3.76 -27.18 -7.52
C THR A 104 -5.05 -26.37 -7.29
N ALA A 105 -6.20 -27.00 -7.37
CA ALA A 105 -7.48 -26.40 -6.98
C ALA A 105 -7.55 -26.01 -5.49
N VAL A 106 -6.52 -26.33 -4.72
CA VAL A 106 -6.38 -25.99 -3.30
C VAL A 106 -5.96 -24.53 -3.16
N ASP A 107 -6.70 -23.77 -2.37
CA ASP A 107 -6.35 -22.39 -2.04
C ASP A 107 -5.27 -22.33 -0.95
N LEU A 108 -4.01 -22.37 -1.38
CA LEU A 108 -2.83 -22.35 -0.51
C LEU A 108 -2.75 -21.07 0.35
N GLU A 109 -3.24 -19.93 -0.16
CA GLU A 109 -3.28 -18.68 0.61
C GLU A 109 -4.24 -18.82 1.79
N ALA A 110 -5.46 -19.31 1.55
CA ALA A 110 -6.45 -19.48 2.59
C ALA A 110 -5.99 -20.46 3.68
N LEU A 111 -5.30 -21.55 3.30
CA LEU A 111 -4.73 -22.51 4.23
C LEU A 111 -3.62 -21.89 5.10
N LEU A 112 -2.70 -21.15 4.49
CA LEU A 112 -1.61 -20.45 5.22
C LEU A 112 -2.17 -19.39 6.16
N ILE A 113 -3.09 -18.55 5.70
CA ILE A 113 -3.76 -17.54 6.53
C ILE A 113 -4.48 -18.21 7.71
N GLY A 114 -5.16 -19.32 7.45
CA GLY A 114 -5.84 -20.09 8.50
C GLY A 114 -4.88 -20.59 9.58
N ALA A 115 -3.74 -21.15 9.19
CA ALA A 115 -2.70 -21.61 10.10
C ALA A 115 -2.09 -20.47 10.92
N GLU A 116 -1.76 -19.34 10.28
CA GLU A 116 -1.18 -18.18 10.98
C GLU A 116 -2.19 -17.46 11.88
N LYS A 117 -3.48 -17.43 11.52
CA LYS A 117 -4.54 -16.92 12.41
C LYS A 117 -4.66 -17.74 13.68
N GLN A 118 -4.50 -19.07 13.60
CA GLN A 118 -4.47 -19.92 14.79
C GLN A 118 -3.27 -19.63 15.70
N ARG A 119 -2.17 -19.10 15.11
CA ARG A 119 -0.97 -18.65 15.84
C ARG A 119 -1.04 -17.18 16.27
N ALA A 120 -2.21 -16.52 16.13
CA ALA A 120 -2.43 -15.07 16.34
C ALA A 120 -1.52 -14.17 15.49
N LYS A 121 -1.09 -14.66 14.32
CA LYS A 121 -0.19 -13.96 13.37
C LYS A 121 -0.96 -13.46 12.15
N ALA A 122 -0.27 -12.80 11.23
CA ALA A 122 -0.83 -12.25 9.99
C ALA A 122 -1.94 -11.19 10.22
N LEU A 123 -1.67 -10.24 11.12
CA LEU A 123 -2.60 -9.18 11.54
C LEU A 123 -3.18 -8.37 10.38
N TRP A 124 -2.39 -8.12 9.33
CA TRP A 124 -2.81 -7.29 8.20
C TRP A 124 -3.74 -8.01 7.21
N ASN A 125 -3.84 -9.34 7.26
CA ASN A 125 -4.78 -10.07 6.42
C ASN A 125 -6.25 -9.87 6.83
N GLY A 126 -6.51 -9.70 8.11
CA GLY A 126 -7.88 -9.58 8.64
C GLY A 126 -8.46 -8.17 8.57
N SER A 127 -7.60 -7.17 8.77
CA SER A 127 -8.01 -5.76 8.89
C SER A 127 -7.88 -4.97 7.59
N GLY A 128 -7.26 -5.55 6.56
CA GLY A 128 -6.91 -4.88 5.31
C GLY A 128 -5.49 -4.30 5.33
N PHE A 129 -4.78 -4.45 4.22
CA PHE A 129 -3.41 -3.97 4.07
C PHE A 129 -3.33 -2.91 2.96
N GLY A 130 -3.39 -1.66 3.39
CA GLY A 130 -3.27 -0.48 2.53
C GLY A 130 -4.37 -0.35 1.48
N ALA A 131 -4.67 0.85 1.07
CA ALA A 131 -5.67 1.08 0.06
C ALA A 131 -5.27 0.47 -1.29
N LYS A 132 -6.20 -0.25 -1.91
CA LYS A 132 -6.40 -0.10 -3.36
C LYS A 132 -7.02 1.29 -3.50
N ASP A 133 -6.91 1.96 -4.65
CA ASP A 133 -7.69 3.19 -4.85
C ASP A 133 -9.16 2.88 -4.56
N PRO A 134 -9.72 3.41 -3.46
CA PRO A 134 -11.03 2.98 -3.00
C PRO A 134 -12.19 3.65 -3.75
N GLY A 135 -11.88 4.58 -4.68
CA GLY A 135 -12.89 5.47 -5.26
C GLY A 135 -13.44 6.50 -4.26
N LYS A 136 -14.16 7.48 -4.76
CA LYS A 136 -14.70 8.61 -3.97
C LYS A 136 -15.64 8.19 -2.84
N GLU A 137 -16.31 7.07 -2.95
CA GLU A 137 -17.25 6.57 -1.94
C GLU A 137 -16.58 6.28 -0.60
N ARG A 138 -15.30 5.85 -0.63
CA ARG A 138 -14.56 5.55 0.61
C ARG A 138 -14.02 6.77 1.33
N ASP A 139 -13.99 7.94 0.73
CA ASP A 139 -13.54 9.16 1.40
C ASP A 139 -14.41 9.49 2.61
N THR A 140 -15.68 9.13 2.55
CA THR A 140 -16.66 9.34 3.62
C THR A 140 -16.75 8.20 4.63
N THR A 141 -15.99 7.12 4.44
CA THR A 141 -16.04 5.93 5.30
C THR A 141 -15.15 6.11 6.54
N ARG A 142 -15.64 5.67 7.70
CA ARG A 142 -14.80 5.55 8.89
C ARG A 142 -13.92 4.32 8.78
N TYR A 143 -12.62 4.50 9.01
CA TYR A 143 -11.68 3.39 9.12
C TYR A 143 -11.92 2.64 10.43
N LYS A 144 -11.78 1.31 10.38
CA LYS A 144 -11.81 0.48 11.58
C LYS A 144 -10.55 0.71 12.41
N PRO A 145 -10.64 0.65 13.76
CA PRO A 145 -9.47 0.84 14.62
C PRO A 145 -8.31 -0.12 14.30
N GLU A 146 -8.63 -1.37 13.93
CA GLU A 146 -7.67 -2.41 13.60
C GLU A 146 -7.15 -2.37 12.15
N HIS A 147 -7.56 -1.38 11.35
CA HIS A 147 -7.11 -1.29 9.96
C HIS A 147 -5.64 -0.85 9.89
N PHE A 148 -4.88 -1.42 8.95
CA PHE A 148 -3.48 -1.05 8.71
C PHE A 148 -3.28 0.47 8.60
N ASP A 149 -4.10 1.14 7.80
CA ASP A 149 -3.99 2.60 7.60
C ASP A 149 -4.38 3.41 8.86
N THR A 150 -5.07 2.81 9.83
CA THR A 150 -5.32 3.43 11.14
C THR A 150 -4.10 3.32 12.04
N TRP A 151 -3.43 2.17 12.05
CA TRP A 151 -2.20 1.97 12.82
C TRP A 151 -1.02 2.73 12.24
N TYR A 152 -0.94 2.78 10.91
CA TYR A 152 0.15 3.39 10.16
C TYR A 152 -0.40 4.36 9.11
N PRO A 153 -0.98 5.50 9.52
CA PRO A 153 -1.50 6.48 8.56
C PRO A 153 -0.36 7.07 7.72
N ILE A 154 -0.72 7.55 6.53
CA ILE A 154 0.27 8.21 5.66
C ILE A 154 0.90 9.42 6.35
N ASP A 155 2.20 9.59 6.13
CA ASP A 155 2.97 10.73 6.57
C ASP A 155 3.15 11.71 5.39
N ILE A 156 2.45 12.83 5.45
CA ILE A 156 2.49 13.89 4.42
C ILE A 156 3.48 14.99 4.75
N ASP A 157 4.20 14.85 5.87
CA ASP A 157 5.15 15.82 6.37
C ASP A 157 6.62 15.42 6.10
N ARG A 158 6.83 14.31 5.37
CA ARG A 158 8.15 13.93 4.87
C ARG A 158 8.59 14.86 3.74
N PRO A 159 9.88 15.17 3.66
CA PRO A 159 10.43 15.94 2.56
C PRO A 159 10.10 15.28 1.23
N LEU A 160 9.74 16.09 0.22
CA LEU A 160 9.67 15.67 -1.17
C LEU A 160 11.09 15.46 -1.72
N ASP A 161 11.20 14.75 -2.84
CA ASP A 161 12.48 14.51 -3.48
C ASP A 161 13.12 15.83 -3.95
N GLU A 162 14.43 15.88 -4.00
CA GLU A 162 15.19 17.09 -4.36
C GLU A 162 14.87 17.62 -5.78
N ASP A 163 14.43 16.74 -6.67
CA ASP A 163 14.04 17.06 -8.06
C ASP A 163 12.58 17.49 -8.19
N PHE A 164 11.85 17.65 -7.08
CA PHE A 164 10.46 18.12 -7.12
C PHE A 164 10.41 19.56 -7.68
N PRO A 165 9.55 19.83 -8.70
CA PRO A 165 9.45 21.15 -9.28
C PRO A 165 8.91 22.19 -8.28
N THR A 166 9.59 23.31 -8.15
CA THR A 166 9.21 24.40 -7.25
C THR A 166 8.37 25.49 -7.92
N GLU A 167 8.24 25.45 -9.25
CA GLU A 167 7.47 26.44 -10.01
C GLU A 167 6.67 25.79 -11.15
N GLY A 168 5.56 26.39 -11.53
CA GLY A 168 4.71 25.93 -12.61
C GLY A 168 3.25 26.28 -12.42
N SER A 169 2.37 25.75 -13.27
CA SER A 169 0.93 25.83 -13.00
C SER A 169 0.55 24.91 -11.83
N ALA A 170 -0.52 25.24 -11.13
CA ALA A 170 -1.05 24.36 -10.07
C ALA A 170 -1.30 22.94 -10.60
N ALA A 171 -1.77 22.79 -11.84
CA ALA A 171 -1.95 21.50 -12.51
C ALA A 171 -0.63 20.73 -12.61
N ALA A 172 0.46 21.36 -13.04
CA ALA A 172 1.76 20.71 -13.18
C ALA A 172 2.31 20.22 -11.82
N LEU A 173 2.19 21.04 -10.77
CA LEU A 173 2.64 20.68 -9.43
C LEU A 173 1.78 19.57 -8.80
N VAL A 174 0.47 19.62 -9.00
CA VAL A 174 -0.44 18.53 -8.57
C VAL A 174 -0.09 17.23 -9.27
N GLN A 175 0.20 17.27 -10.57
CA GLN A 175 0.65 16.09 -11.32
C GLN A 175 2.02 15.57 -10.82
N ALA A 176 2.95 16.47 -10.49
CA ALA A 176 4.24 16.09 -9.90
C ALA A 176 4.03 15.37 -8.55
N LEU A 177 3.19 15.90 -7.66
CA LEU A 177 2.82 15.24 -6.41
C LEU A 177 2.22 13.85 -6.65
N LYS A 178 1.29 13.69 -7.61
CA LYS A 178 0.70 12.39 -7.94
C LYS A 178 1.73 11.36 -8.41
N ARG A 179 2.77 11.77 -9.12
CA ARG A 179 3.84 10.87 -9.59
C ARG A 179 4.82 10.46 -8.50
N GLN A 180 5.18 11.40 -7.62
CA GLN A 180 6.25 11.20 -6.65
C GLN A 180 5.75 10.53 -5.35
N LEU A 181 4.53 10.85 -4.91
CA LEU A 181 4.02 10.32 -3.64
C LEU A 181 3.80 8.81 -3.69
N PRO A 182 4.22 8.05 -2.67
CA PRO A 182 4.07 6.60 -2.63
C PRO A 182 2.65 6.14 -2.29
N TYR A 183 1.77 7.08 -1.92
CA TYR A 183 0.36 6.85 -1.60
C TYR A 183 -0.54 7.54 -2.64
N VAL A 184 -1.81 7.16 -2.64
CA VAL A 184 -2.79 7.73 -3.58
C VAL A 184 -3.04 9.20 -3.26
N PHE A 185 -2.93 10.04 -4.27
CA PHE A 185 -3.40 11.42 -4.24
C PHE A 185 -4.42 11.62 -5.37
N ARG A 186 -5.67 11.89 -5.01
CA ARG A 186 -6.74 12.21 -5.95
C ARG A 186 -7.02 13.71 -5.94
N ALA A 187 -6.88 14.35 -7.08
CA ALA A 187 -7.23 15.75 -7.26
C ALA A 187 -8.26 15.87 -8.37
N GLN A 188 -9.34 16.59 -8.11
CA GLN A 188 -10.39 16.84 -9.09
C GLN A 188 -9.82 17.57 -10.31
N GLY A 189 -10.13 17.07 -11.51
CA GLY A 189 -9.64 17.67 -12.76
C GLY A 189 -8.12 17.61 -12.92
N ALA A 190 -7.46 16.62 -12.34
CA ALA A 190 -6.03 16.37 -12.49
C ALA A 190 -5.74 14.89 -12.84
N ASP A 191 -6.70 14.18 -13.41
CA ASP A 191 -6.53 12.81 -13.85
C ASP A 191 -6.08 12.77 -15.32
N GLU A 192 -5.16 11.85 -15.63
CA GLU A 192 -4.71 11.63 -17.01
C GLU A 192 -5.92 11.28 -17.89
N GLY A 193 -6.14 12.05 -18.95
CA GLY A 193 -7.20 11.82 -19.93
C GLY A 193 -8.53 12.54 -19.69
N SER A 194 -8.77 13.17 -18.54
CA SER A 194 -10.01 13.92 -18.27
C SER A 194 -9.89 15.43 -18.49
N GLY A 195 -8.70 15.93 -18.84
CA GLY A 195 -8.38 17.37 -18.88
C GLY A 195 -8.19 17.95 -17.47
N SER A 196 -7.31 18.91 -17.33
CA SER A 196 -7.13 19.61 -16.06
C SER A 196 -8.22 20.67 -15.89
N HIS A 197 -8.66 20.90 -14.64
CA HIS A 197 -9.58 21.97 -14.32
C HIS A 197 -8.96 23.34 -14.64
N ASP A 198 -9.74 24.27 -15.21
CA ASP A 198 -9.26 25.59 -15.66
C ASP A 198 -8.54 26.35 -14.54
N ASP A 199 -9.03 26.34 -13.31
CA ASP A 199 -8.36 26.97 -12.18
C ASP A 199 -6.93 26.45 -11.97
N LEU A 200 -6.74 25.13 -12.12
CA LEU A 200 -5.42 24.50 -11.92
C LEU A 200 -4.47 24.86 -13.07
N LEU A 201 -4.98 25.01 -14.30
CA LEU A 201 -4.19 25.39 -15.45
C LEU A 201 -3.81 26.87 -15.40
N ALA A 202 -4.75 27.73 -15.00
CA ALA A 202 -4.60 29.18 -15.04
C ALA A 202 -3.80 29.76 -13.86
N THR A 203 -3.59 29.01 -12.77
CA THR A 203 -2.95 29.53 -11.55
C THR A 203 -1.46 29.21 -11.55
N PRO A 204 -0.57 30.21 -11.71
CA PRO A 204 0.87 30.05 -11.57
C PRO A 204 1.23 29.96 -10.08
N ILE A 205 2.12 29.04 -9.75
CA ILE A 205 2.60 28.78 -8.38
C ILE A 205 4.12 28.86 -8.35
N VAL A 206 4.65 29.47 -7.30
CA VAL A 206 6.04 29.34 -6.86
C VAL A 206 5.98 28.83 -5.42
N LEU A 207 6.58 27.68 -5.18
CA LEU A 207 6.68 27.05 -3.87
C LEU A 207 7.96 27.49 -3.17
N GLU A 208 7.86 27.79 -1.88
CA GLU A 208 8.96 28.30 -1.06
C GLU A 208 9.21 27.41 0.14
N GLY A 209 10.46 27.43 0.63
CA GLY A 209 10.90 26.75 1.85
C GLY A 209 11.05 25.24 1.71
N PRO A 210 11.20 24.53 2.82
CA PRO A 210 11.26 23.07 2.83
C PRO A 210 9.93 22.47 2.36
N LEU A 211 9.97 21.67 1.29
CA LEU A 211 8.77 21.11 0.69
C LEU A 211 8.43 19.74 1.26
N THR A 212 7.23 19.64 1.77
CA THR A 212 6.52 18.39 2.08
C THR A 212 5.22 18.36 1.29
N ALA A 213 4.54 17.23 1.22
CA ALA A 213 3.24 17.18 0.54
C ALA A 213 2.24 18.17 1.20
N ARG A 214 2.26 18.29 2.53
CA ARG A 214 1.45 19.28 3.26
C ARG A 214 1.79 20.70 2.85
N ALA A 215 3.07 21.07 2.91
CA ALA A 215 3.52 22.43 2.60
C ALA A 215 3.18 22.83 1.16
N ALA A 216 3.46 21.94 0.20
CA ALA A 216 3.15 22.17 -1.22
C ALA A 216 1.64 22.35 -1.45
N LEU A 217 0.80 21.47 -0.89
CA LEU A 217 -0.65 21.57 -1.03
C LEU A 217 -1.22 22.83 -0.38
N SER A 218 -0.72 23.22 0.78
CA SER A 218 -1.14 24.46 1.45
C SER A 218 -0.84 25.69 0.59
N GLN A 219 0.37 25.79 0.06
CA GLN A 219 0.77 26.93 -0.80
C GLN A 219 0.00 26.95 -2.14
N ILE A 220 -0.28 25.77 -2.73
CA ILE A 220 -1.13 25.68 -3.93
C ILE A 220 -2.54 26.20 -3.63
N LEU A 221 -3.15 25.77 -2.51
CA LEU A 221 -4.50 26.18 -2.12
C LEU A 221 -4.60 27.68 -1.84
N GLU A 222 -3.58 28.31 -1.25
CA GLU A 222 -3.55 29.75 -0.98
C GLU A 222 -3.62 30.61 -2.26
N ARG A 223 -3.23 30.05 -3.40
CA ARG A 223 -3.22 30.74 -4.70
C ARG A 223 -4.42 30.40 -5.58
N LEU A 224 -5.09 29.30 -5.32
CA LEU A 224 -6.25 28.87 -6.10
C LEU A 224 -7.48 29.75 -5.82
N PRO A 225 -8.38 29.92 -6.80
CA PRO A 225 -9.68 30.52 -6.56
C PRO A 225 -10.46 29.80 -5.45
N ALA A 226 -11.36 30.51 -4.78
CA ALA A 226 -12.13 29.97 -3.66
C ALA A 226 -12.87 28.68 -4.02
N GLY A 227 -13.08 27.84 -3.00
CA GLY A 227 -13.82 26.59 -3.09
C GLY A 227 -12.97 25.32 -3.16
N TRP A 228 -11.65 25.43 -3.34
CA TRP A 228 -10.77 24.27 -3.28
C TRP A 228 -10.39 23.94 -1.85
N HIS A 229 -10.32 22.65 -1.53
CA HIS A 229 -9.78 22.16 -0.26
C HIS A 229 -9.04 20.84 -0.46
N ALA A 230 -8.04 20.60 0.36
CA ALA A 230 -7.33 19.34 0.44
C ALA A 230 -7.48 18.71 1.82
N THR A 231 -7.70 17.39 1.84
CA THR A 231 -7.90 16.61 3.05
C THR A 231 -7.01 15.36 3.01
N LYS A 232 -6.29 15.14 4.11
CA LYS A 232 -5.55 13.90 4.37
C LYS A 232 -6.51 12.89 4.98
N LEU A 233 -6.56 11.70 4.40
CA LEU A 233 -7.18 10.51 5.00
C LEU A 233 -6.09 9.53 5.45
N PRO A 234 -6.36 8.54 6.27
CA PRO A 234 -5.33 7.61 6.75
C PRO A 234 -4.53 6.92 5.63
N SER A 235 -5.13 6.68 4.47
CA SER A 235 -4.48 5.95 3.36
C SER A 235 -4.15 6.80 2.13
N HIS A 236 -4.68 8.02 2.01
CA HIS A 236 -4.58 8.82 0.80
C HIS A 236 -4.88 10.31 1.05
N VAL A 237 -4.59 11.13 0.07
CA VAL A 237 -4.94 12.57 0.06
C VAL A 237 -5.97 12.81 -1.03
N ILE A 238 -6.90 13.71 -0.76
CA ILE A 238 -7.89 14.20 -1.73
C ILE A 238 -7.81 15.72 -1.84
N MET A 239 -8.07 16.25 -3.04
CA MET A 239 -8.18 17.68 -3.32
C MET A 239 -9.37 17.92 -4.24
N TYR A 240 -10.41 18.57 -3.74
CA TYR A 240 -11.68 18.78 -4.43
C TYR A 240 -12.11 20.25 -4.39
N LYS A 241 -12.95 20.62 -5.36
CA LYS A 241 -13.59 21.93 -5.42
C LYS A 241 -15.07 21.78 -5.12
N ASN A 242 -15.59 22.64 -4.21
CA ASN A 242 -17.00 22.71 -3.83
C ASN A 242 -17.61 21.34 -3.42
N ASP A 243 -16.85 20.56 -2.65
CA ASP A 243 -17.30 19.25 -2.14
C ASP A 243 -17.66 19.38 -0.65
N ASP A 244 -18.97 19.42 -0.35
CA ASP A 244 -19.49 19.58 0.99
C ASP A 244 -19.59 18.27 1.80
N ARG A 245 -19.07 17.17 1.26
CA ARG A 245 -19.08 15.88 1.95
C ARG A 245 -18.24 15.92 3.22
N LYS A 246 -18.75 15.24 4.24
CA LYS A 246 -18.01 15.07 5.49
C LYS A 246 -17.02 13.90 5.34
N PHE A 247 -15.79 14.11 5.75
CA PHE A 247 -14.73 13.12 5.79
C PHE A 247 -14.38 12.73 7.24
N PRO A 248 -15.13 11.78 7.86
CA PRO A 248 -15.03 11.50 9.29
C PRO A 248 -13.64 11.07 9.78
N SER A 249 -12.83 10.48 8.88
CA SER A 249 -11.44 10.09 9.16
C SER A 249 -10.43 11.07 8.53
N GLY A 250 -10.91 12.22 8.06
CA GLY A 250 -10.10 13.20 7.35
C GLY A 250 -9.56 14.30 8.27
N GLU A 251 -8.37 14.78 7.96
CA GLU A 251 -7.72 15.97 8.50
C GLU A 251 -7.62 17.00 7.39
N LEU A 252 -8.22 18.18 7.58
CA LEU A 252 -8.12 19.25 6.58
C LEU A 252 -6.67 19.77 6.52
N ILE A 253 -6.07 19.75 5.33
CA ILE A 253 -4.75 20.33 5.06
C ILE A 253 -4.87 21.83 4.88
N GLY A 254 -5.84 22.26 4.07
CA GLY A 254 -6.11 23.66 3.79
C GLY A 254 -7.29 23.85 2.87
N ALA A 255 -7.71 25.10 2.73
CA ALA A 255 -8.77 25.52 1.81
C ALA A 255 -8.39 26.86 1.16
N SER A 256 -8.73 27.03 -0.13
CA SER A 256 -8.61 28.31 -0.82
C SER A 256 -9.70 29.28 -0.33
N ARG A 257 -9.36 30.55 -0.21
CA ARG A 257 -10.23 31.62 0.33
C ARG A 257 -10.77 32.49 -0.78
#